data_4dd17923a846fbae2336c0c677d06c0c
#
_entry.id   4dd17923a846fbae2336c0c677d06c0c
#
_cell.length_a   1.000
_cell.length_b   1.000
_cell.length_c   1.000
_cell.angle_alpha   90.00
_cell.angle_beta   90.00
_cell.angle_gamma   90.00
#
_symmetry.space_group_name_H-M   'P 1'
#
loop_
_entity.id
_entity.type
_entity.pdbx_description
1 polymer ?
#
loop_
_entity_poly.entity_id
_entity_poly.type
_entity_poly.pdbx_seq_one_letter_code
_entity_poly.pdbx_strand_id
1 'polypeptide(L)'
;MEKRKGKISNGVNNFWLKLKNSRRKAGQAIYALAPMAGVTDSAFRQICKDFGADVVYSEMASATALAYNPAKTLAMLKFSPKERPYVVQLFGSKPEHFAKAVELIQEKIKPDGIDINFGCPVPKVAKQKAGAELFKDLKLSREILKTVIANTTLPISIKTRTKVGSVDILQFLKNVSDLDIKAVMIHGRTFAQGFSGPVDCEIIKKARKYFSGIILANGGVVDGQTAQNLLEKSGADGIGIGQGALGRPWIFTEIKSLKFKVKSPEKIFKVALRQAKLAYKLKGEQGIKEMRKHLCWYVQGLAGARKLREKLVRAESLAEIKKILVF
;
A
#
# COMPACT_ATOMS: atom_id res chain seq x y z
N MET A 1 18.63 37.37 0.54
CA MET A 1 17.86 36.07 0.51
C MET A 1 18.05 35.44 -0.87
N GLU A 2 19.09 34.62 -1.00
CA GLU A 2 19.44 33.95 -2.26
C GLU A 2 18.49 32.80 -2.57
N LYS A 3 17.91 32.86 -3.75
CA LYS A 3 17.10 31.77 -4.32
C LYS A 3 18.01 30.57 -4.58
N ARG A 4 17.95 29.54 -3.75
CA ARG A 4 18.49 28.21 -4.06
C ARG A 4 17.75 27.66 -5.27
N LYS A 5 18.28 27.86 -6.46
CA LYS A 5 17.90 27.11 -7.66
C LYS A 5 18.27 25.65 -7.43
N GLY A 6 17.28 24.81 -7.09
CA GLY A 6 17.46 23.38 -6.95
C GLY A 6 17.88 22.79 -8.31
N LYS A 7 19.11 22.30 -8.38
CA LYS A 7 19.52 21.38 -9.45
C LYS A 7 18.64 20.14 -9.34
N ILE A 8 17.83 19.90 -10.36
CA ILE A 8 17.13 18.63 -10.57
C ILE A 8 18.23 17.58 -10.77
N SER A 9 18.53 16.80 -9.72
CA SER A 9 19.45 15.68 -9.83
C SER A 9 18.71 14.52 -10.49
N ASN A 10 18.80 14.46 -11.80
CA ASN A 10 18.42 13.29 -12.58
C ASN A 10 19.25 12.09 -12.09
N GLY A 11 18.60 11.08 -11.51
CA GLY A 11 19.09 9.70 -11.56
C GLY A 11 19.54 9.00 -10.30
N VAL A 12 19.62 9.61 -9.12
CA VAL A 12 20.40 8.98 -8.03
C VAL A 12 19.65 7.99 -7.15
N ASN A 13 18.32 8.00 -7.03
CA ASN A 13 17.67 7.04 -6.12
C ASN A 13 16.25 6.58 -6.51
N ASN A 14 15.97 6.40 -7.79
CA ASN A 14 14.68 5.84 -8.20
C ASN A 14 14.68 4.30 -8.06
N PHE A 15 14.30 3.80 -6.89
CA PHE A 15 14.19 2.36 -6.63
C PHE A 15 13.17 1.68 -7.56
N TRP A 16 12.13 2.39 -8.02
CA TRP A 16 11.13 1.87 -8.94
C TRP A 16 11.76 1.43 -10.27
N LEU A 17 12.64 2.25 -10.83
CA LEU A 17 13.32 1.92 -12.08
C LEU A 17 14.30 0.75 -11.90
N LYS A 18 15.06 0.74 -10.79
CA LYS A 18 15.95 -0.38 -10.44
C LYS A 18 15.15 -1.67 -10.32
N LEU A 19 14.01 -1.63 -9.63
CA LEU A 19 13.13 -2.78 -9.44
C LEU A 19 12.52 -3.26 -10.76
N LYS A 20 12.00 -2.34 -11.60
CA LYS A 20 11.49 -2.68 -12.94
C LYS A 20 12.53 -3.42 -13.76
N ASN A 21 13.75 -2.88 -13.84
CA ASN A 21 14.82 -3.47 -14.63
C ASN A 21 15.24 -4.85 -14.10
N SER A 22 15.34 -5.01 -12.78
CA SER A 22 15.63 -6.30 -12.15
C SER A 22 14.54 -7.33 -12.44
N ARG A 23 13.25 -6.96 -12.26
CA ARG A 23 12.12 -7.87 -12.51
C ARG A 23 11.96 -8.23 -13.98
N ARG A 24 12.14 -7.27 -14.90
CA ARG A 24 12.11 -7.54 -16.33
C ARG A 24 13.20 -8.52 -16.77
N LYS A 25 14.41 -8.39 -16.23
CA LYS A 25 15.51 -9.34 -16.51
C LYS A 25 15.17 -10.76 -16.03
N ALA A 26 14.41 -10.88 -14.94
CA ALA A 26 13.96 -12.16 -14.39
C ALA A 26 12.65 -12.67 -15.02
N GLY A 27 12.08 -11.99 -16.04
CA GLY A 27 10.77 -12.36 -16.62
C GLY A 27 9.61 -12.21 -15.62
N GLN A 28 9.73 -11.34 -14.63
CA GLN A 28 8.77 -11.19 -13.52
C GLN A 28 8.17 -9.79 -13.47
N ALA A 29 6.95 -9.69 -12.94
CA ALA A 29 6.29 -8.44 -12.59
C ALA A 29 6.69 -7.97 -11.18
N ILE A 30 6.33 -6.71 -10.85
CA ILE A 30 6.49 -6.14 -9.50
C ILE A 30 5.25 -6.50 -8.67
N TYR A 31 5.46 -7.03 -7.46
CA TYR A 31 4.37 -7.38 -6.52
C TYR A 31 4.46 -6.52 -5.26
N ALA A 32 3.53 -5.60 -5.11
CA ALA A 32 3.50 -4.65 -3.99
C ALA A 32 2.37 -4.98 -3.00
N LEU A 33 2.63 -4.88 -1.69
CA LEU A 33 1.58 -4.85 -0.69
C LEU A 33 0.92 -3.47 -0.72
N ALA A 34 -0.34 -3.40 -1.14
CA ALA A 34 -1.08 -2.14 -1.21
C ALA A 34 -1.37 -1.56 0.19
N PRO A 35 -1.39 -0.24 0.36
CA PRO A 35 -1.70 0.41 1.63
C PRO A 35 -3.13 0.12 2.08
N MET A 36 -3.30 -0.29 3.34
CA MET A 36 -4.60 -0.54 3.98
C MET A 36 -4.58 0.03 5.40
N ALA A 37 -5.44 1.02 5.67
CA ALA A 37 -5.57 1.64 6.98
C ALA A 37 -5.96 0.63 8.06
N GLY A 38 -5.26 0.68 9.19
CA GLY A 38 -5.43 -0.26 10.29
C GLY A 38 -4.89 -1.67 10.01
N VAL A 39 -4.24 -1.94 8.87
CA VAL A 39 -3.83 -3.30 8.46
C VAL A 39 -2.34 -3.38 8.14
N THR A 40 -1.83 -2.47 7.31
CA THR A 40 -0.44 -2.55 6.84
C THR A 40 0.54 -1.95 7.84
N ASP A 41 0.49 -2.43 9.08
CA ASP A 41 1.47 -2.12 10.11
C ASP A 41 2.81 -2.84 9.86
N SER A 42 3.84 -2.48 10.62
CA SER A 42 5.19 -3.05 10.42
C SER A 42 5.24 -4.57 10.59
N ALA A 43 4.45 -5.15 11.51
CA ALA A 43 4.43 -6.60 11.70
C ALA A 43 3.91 -7.31 10.43
N PHE A 44 2.80 -6.82 9.86
CA PHE A 44 2.22 -7.40 8.65
C PHE A 44 3.10 -7.17 7.42
N ARG A 45 3.67 -5.97 7.26
CA ARG A 45 4.59 -5.65 6.16
C ARG A 45 5.82 -6.56 6.15
N GLN A 46 6.42 -6.82 7.33
CA GLN A 46 7.56 -7.74 7.45
C GLN A 46 7.18 -9.17 7.04
N ILE A 47 6.04 -9.67 7.48
CA ILE A 47 5.56 -11.00 7.05
C ILE A 47 5.36 -11.04 5.53
N CYS A 48 4.73 -10.03 4.92
CA CYS A 48 4.57 -9.97 3.46
C CYS A 48 5.91 -9.92 2.72
N LYS A 49 6.92 -9.21 3.26
CA LYS A 49 8.29 -9.20 2.72
C LYS A 49 8.94 -10.58 2.77
N ASP A 50 8.78 -11.30 3.87
CA ASP A 50 9.31 -12.66 4.01
C ASP A 50 8.71 -13.64 2.99
N PHE A 51 7.47 -13.39 2.56
CA PHE A 51 6.82 -14.12 1.48
C PHE A 51 7.03 -13.51 0.09
N GLY A 52 7.92 -12.53 -0.03
CA GLY A 52 8.38 -12.04 -1.33
C GLY A 52 7.63 -10.83 -1.88
N ALA A 53 6.93 -10.03 -1.08
CA ALA A 53 6.48 -8.72 -1.53
C ALA A 53 7.68 -7.85 -1.93
N ASP A 54 7.66 -7.29 -3.14
CA ASP A 54 8.77 -6.48 -3.64
C ASP A 54 8.79 -5.09 -3.02
N VAL A 55 7.63 -4.49 -2.84
CA VAL A 55 7.43 -3.17 -2.22
C VAL A 55 6.33 -3.27 -1.18
N VAL A 56 6.48 -2.59 -0.06
CA VAL A 56 5.42 -2.46 0.94
C VAL A 56 5.11 -0.99 1.22
N TYR A 57 3.83 -0.71 1.46
CA TYR A 57 3.33 0.62 1.79
C TYR A 57 2.95 0.72 3.26
N SER A 58 3.11 1.90 3.84
CA SER A 58 2.55 2.22 5.16
C SER A 58 1.03 2.20 5.15
N GLU A 59 0.43 2.28 6.31
CA GLU A 59 -0.92 2.83 6.44
C GLU A 59 -0.91 4.29 5.97
N MET A 60 -2.08 4.82 5.56
CA MET A 60 -2.16 6.21 5.13
C MET A 60 -2.00 7.16 6.32
N ALA A 61 -1.08 8.13 6.21
CA ALA A 61 -0.78 9.13 7.20
C ALA A 61 -1.34 10.50 6.83
N SER A 62 -1.90 11.22 7.80
CA SER A 62 -2.43 12.55 7.59
C SER A 62 -1.32 13.58 7.45
N ALA A 63 -1.26 14.27 6.30
CA ALA A 63 -0.34 15.39 6.10
C ALA A 63 -0.60 16.53 7.10
N THR A 64 -1.87 16.78 7.44
CA THR A 64 -2.26 17.76 8.46
C THR A 64 -1.75 17.36 9.85
N ALA A 65 -1.89 16.09 10.24
CA ALA A 65 -1.38 15.62 11.53
C ALA A 65 0.15 15.75 11.62
N LEU A 66 0.86 15.42 10.55
CA LEU A 66 2.32 15.60 10.48
C LEU A 66 2.74 17.07 10.56
N ALA A 67 1.97 17.98 9.96
CA ALA A 67 2.29 19.40 9.96
C ALA A 67 2.10 20.08 11.33
N TYR A 68 1.20 19.58 12.19
CA TYR A 68 0.85 20.22 13.47
C TYR A 68 1.22 19.42 14.70
N ASN A 69 0.97 18.10 14.72
CA ASN A 69 1.28 17.22 15.84
C ASN A 69 1.81 15.87 15.34
N PRO A 70 3.08 15.80 14.98
CA PRO A 70 3.65 14.69 14.25
C PRO A 70 3.91 13.43 15.09
N ALA A 71 4.05 13.52 16.39
CA ALA A 71 4.61 12.46 17.24
C ALA A 71 3.94 11.09 17.05
N LYS A 72 2.60 11.04 17.15
CA LYS A 72 1.82 9.80 17.01
C LYS A 72 1.90 9.25 15.58
N THR A 73 1.85 10.13 14.58
CA THR A 73 1.91 9.72 13.16
C THR A 73 3.30 9.25 12.78
N LEU A 74 4.37 9.90 13.25
CA LEU A 74 5.75 9.43 13.06
C LEU A 74 5.98 8.07 13.71
N ALA A 75 5.43 7.84 14.92
CA ALA A 75 5.51 6.53 15.59
C ALA A 75 4.85 5.42 14.73
N MET A 76 3.69 5.69 14.11
CA MET A 76 3.00 4.77 13.21
C MET A 76 3.82 4.47 11.94
N LEU A 77 4.60 5.44 11.45
CA LEU A 77 5.40 5.31 10.23
C LEU A 77 6.76 4.60 10.42
N LYS A 78 7.15 4.29 11.65
CA LYS A 78 8.38 3.52 11.91
C LYS A 78 8.36 2.18 11.16
N PHE A 79 9.54 1.77 10.69
CA PHE A 79 9.69 0.54 9.93
C PHE A 79 11.03 -0.14 10.21
N SER A 80 11.14 -1.43 9.88
CA SER A 80 12.37 -2.21 9.93
C SER A 80 13.13 -2.13 8.60
N PRO A 81 14.46 -2.15 8.56
CA PRO A 81 15.24 -2.27 7.33
C PRO A 81 14.81 -3.43 6.42
N LYS A 82 14.27 -4.51 6.99
CA LYS A 82 13.72 -5.66 6.25
C LYS A 82 12.51 -5.32 5.36
N GLU A 83 11.84 -4.20 5.63
CA GLU A 83 10.66 -3.77 4.88
C GLU A 83 11.01 -3.04 3.58
N ARG A 84 12.30 -2.67 3.38
CA ARG A 84 12.72 -1.94 2.17
C ARG A 84 12.55 -2.77 0.89
N PRO A 85 12.15 -2.15 -0.24
CA PRO A 85 11.67 -0.76 -0.37
C PRO A 85 10.36 -0.52 0.36
N TYR A 86 10.34 0.53 1.18
CA TYR A 86 9.20 0.96 1.99
C TYR A 86 8.71 2.34 1.53
N VAL A 87 7.42 2.45 1.24
CA VAL A 87 6.78 3.68 0.75
C VAL A 87 5.79 4.21 1.77
N VAL A 88 5.92 5.48 2.16
CA VAL A 88 4.97 6.15 3.06
C VAL A 88 3.83 6.73 2.26
N GLN A 89 2.58 6.35 2.58
CA GLN A 89 1.40 6.92 1.94
C GLN A 89 0.83 8.09 2.75
N LEU A 90 0.64 9.24 2.09
CA LEU A 90 0.03 10.45 2.65
C LEU A 90 -1.37 10.70 2.11
N PHE A 91 -2.23 11.28 2.95
CA PHE A 91 -3.50 11.88 2.53
C PHE A 91 -3.68 13.27 3.15
N GLY A 92 -4.43 14.13 2.48
CA GLY A 92 -4.70 15.50 2.89
C GLY A 92 -5.32 16.30 1.76
N SER A 93 -5.52 17.61 1.97
CA SER A 93 -6.07 18.52 0.96
C SER A 93 -5.41 19.90 0.93
N LYS A 94 -4.35 20.12 1.73
CA LYS A 94 -3.68 21.42 1.82
C LYS A 94 -2.22 21.30 1.37
N PRO A 95 -1.81 21.97 0.27
CA PRO A 95 -0.43 21.91 -0.25
C PRO A 95 0.64 22.19 0.81
N GLU A 96 0.42 23.23 1.65
CA GLU A 96 1.37 23.63 2.70
C GLU A 96 1.56 22.56 3.79
N HIS A 97 0.54 21.73 4.07
CA HIS A 97 0.68 20.60 4.98
C HIS A 97 1.47 19.45 4.35
N PHE A 98 1.30 19.24 3.05
CA PHE A 98 2.11 18.25 2.34
C PHE A 98 3.58 18.65 2.28
N ALA A 99 3.91 19.93 2.05
CA ALA A 99 5.28 20.42 2.08
C ALA A 99 5.99 20.05 3.39
N LYS A 100 5.39 20.46 4.53
CA LYS A 100 5.93 20.15 5.87
C LYS A 100 6.00 18.64 6.14
N ALA A 101 4.98 17.89 5.72
CA ALA A 101 4.91 16.45 5.96
C ALA A 101 6.02 15.70 5.22
N VAL A 102 6.30 16.02 3.95
CA VAL A 102 7.32 15.31 3.16
C VAL A 102 8.74 15.62 3.63
N GLU A 103 9.02 16.87 4.02
CA GLU A 103 10.28 17.27 4.64
C GLU A 103 10.53 16.47 5.93
N LEU A 104 9.54 16.42 6.82
CA LEU A 104 9.60 15.71 8.09
C LEU A 104 9.79 14.19 7.89
N ILE A 105 9.08 13.60 6.92
CA ILE A 105 9.20 12.18 6.60
C ILE A 105 10.59 11.87 6.05
N GLN A 106 11.09 12.69 5.13
CA GLN A 106 12.42 12.51 4.56
C GLN A 106 13.51 12.59 5.63
N GLU A 107 13.38 13.51 6.58
CA GLU A 107 14.35 13.70 7.67
C GLU A 107 14.26 12.60 8.76
N LYS A 108 13.06 12.31 9.25
CA LYS A 108 12.88 11.49 10.47
C LYS A 108 12.61 10.01 10.18
N ILE A 109 11.91 9.68 9.08
CA ILE A 109 11.55 8.30 8.74
C ILE A 109 12.52 7.71 7.73
N LYS A 110 12.93 8.48 6.71
CA LYS A 110 13.86 8.07 5.64
C LYS A 110 13.35 6.83 4.88
N PRO A 111 12.11 6.85 4.35
CA PRO A 111 11.58 5.78 3.54
C PRO A 111 12.27 5.75 2.16
N ASP A 112 11.92 4.77 1.32
CA ASP A 112 12.43 4.69 -0.05
C ASP A 112 11.58 5.51 -1.04
N GLY A 113 10.36 5.91 -0.67
CA GLY A 113 9.47 6.74 -1.48
C GLY A 113 8.28 7.26 -0.70
N ILE A 114 7.55 8.17 -1.35
CA ILE A 114 6.30 8.75 -0.83
C ILE A 114 5.19 8.48 -1.84
N ASP A 115 4.01 8.16 -1.34
CA ASP A 115 2.80 7.94 -2.13
C ASP A 115 1.68 8.89 -1.71
N ILE A 116 0.92 9.40 -2.67
CA ILE A 116 -0.21 10.27 -2.40
C ILE A 116 -1.51 9.52 -2.68
N ASN A 117 -2.41 9.54 -1.69
CA ASN A 117 -3.69 8.84 -1.75
C ASN A 117 -4.75 9.67 -2.47
N PHE A 118 -5.21 9.17 -3.62
CA PHE A 118 -6.31 9.71 -4.41
C PHE A 118 -7.50 8.73 -4.54
N GLY A 119 -7.58 7.70 -3.69
CA GLY A 119 -8.58 6.66 -3.88
C GLY A 119 -9.33 6.21 -2.62
N CYS A 120 -9.03 6.78 -1.43
CA CYS A 120 -9.67 6.37 -0.19
C CYS A 120 -11.14 6.80 -0.14
N PRO A 121 -12.11 5.86 0.06
CA PRO A 121 -13.52 6.19 0.08
C PRO A 121 -14.07 6.51 1.49
N VAL A 122 -13.23 6.49 2.53
CA VAL A 122 -13.67 6.61 3.91
C VAL A 122 -14.30 7.98 4.17
N PRO A 123 -15.54 8.08 4.71
CA PRO A 123 -16.25 9.35 4.91
C PRO A 123 -15.45 10.37 5.72
N LYS A 124 -14.71 9.95 6.74
CA LYS A 124 -13.85 10.83 7.54
C LYS A 124 -12.72 11.49 6.72
N VAL A 125 -12.24 10.80 5.67
CA VAL A 125 -11.23 11.33 4.74
C VAL A 125 -11.89 12.25 3.72
N ALA A 126 -13.05 11.85 3.19
CA ALA A 126 -13.84 12.62 2.24
C ALA A 126 -14.30 13.99 2.81
N LYS A 127 -14.72 14.03 4.09
CA LYS A 127 -15.07 15.30 4.79
C LYS A 127 -13.90 16.28 4.84
N GLN A 128 -12.66 15.82 4.76
CA GLN A 128 -11.45 16.64 4.69
C GLN A 128 -11.09 17.04 3.24
N LYS A 129 -11.93 16.77 2.26
CA LYS A 129 -11.66 16.94 0.81
C LYS A 129 -10.39 16.21 0.36
N ALA A 130 -10.08 15.06 0.98
CA ALA A 130 -8.88 14.26 0.77
C ALA A 130 -9.21 12.90 0.13
N GLY A 131 -8.19 12.16 -0.28
CA GLY A 131 -8.35 10.84 -0.87
C GLY A 131 -9.11 10.88 -2.19
N ALA A 132 -10.23 10.15 -2.29
CA ALA A 132 -11.04 10.12 -3.52
C ALA A 132 -11.70 11.48 -3.83
N GLU A 133 -12.03 12.29 -2.83
CA GLU A 133 -12.57 13.63 -3.06
C GLU A 133 -11.54 14.56 -3.72
N LEU A 134 -10.27 14.45 -3.32
CA LEU A 134 -9.19 15.21 -3.94
C LEU A 134 -8.99 14.85 -5.42
N PHE A 135 -9.25 13.60 -5.82
CA PHE A 135 -9.15 13.17 -7.21
C PHE A 135 -10.08 13.95 -8.17
N LYS A 136 -11.21 14.44 -7.68
CA LYS A 136 -12.17 15.23 -8.48
C LYS A 136 -11.67 16.64 -8.78
N ASP A 137 -10.81 17.18 -7.94
CA ASP A 137 -10.24 18.52 -8.10
C ASP A 137 -8.86 18.42 -8.78
N LEU A 138 -8.88 18.43 -10.11
CA LEU A 138 -7.66 18.30 -10.93
C LEU A 138 -6.65 19.43 -10.66
N LYS A 139 -7.13 20.65 -10.39
CA LYS A 139 -6.26 21.80 -10.11
C LYS A 139 -5.54 21.64 -8.78
N LEU A 140 -6.27 21.35 -7.72
CA LEU A 140 -5.70 21.13 -6.38
C LEU A 140 -4.83 19.86 -6.34
N SER A 141 -5.23 18.77 -7.01
CA SER A 141 -4.43 17.56 -7.12
C SER A 141 -3.07 17.84 -7.74
N ARG A 142 -3.05 18.62 -8.83
CA ARG A 142 -1.81 19.02 -9.49
C ARG A 142 -0.94 19.92 -8.61
N GLU A 143 -1.55 20.88 -7.91
CA GLU A 143 -0.86 21.78 -6.99
C GLU A 143 -0.18 21.01 -5.85
N ILE A 144 -0.90 20.08 -5.22
CA ILE A 144 -0.35 19.21 -4.18
C ILE A 144 0.83 18.39 -4.71
N LEU A 145 0.68 17.76 -5.87
CA LEU A 145 1.76 16.96 -6.46
C LEU A 145 2.99 17.80 -6.79
N LYS A 146 2.83 19.01 -7.35
CA LYS A 146 3.93 19.95 -7.56
C LYS A 146 4.61 20.32 -6.25
N THR A 147 3.83 20.62 -5.20
CA THR A 147 4.36 20.95 -3.89
C THR A 147 5.14 19.78 -3.28
N VAL A 148 4.61 18.57 -3.35
CA VAL A 148 5.30 17.37 -2.86
C VAL A 148 6.62 17.15 -3.61
N ILE A 149 6.60 17.20 -4.93
CA ILE A 149 7.81 16.99 -5.77
C ILE A 149 8.88 18.06 -5.48
N ALA A 150 8.48 19.30 -5.22
CA ALA A 150 9.41 20.40 -4.95
C ALA A 150 10.06 20.32 -3.55
N ASN A 151 9.46 19.62 -2.58
CA ASN A 151 9.90 19.60 -1.18
C ASN A 151 10.51 18.24 -0.74
N THR A 152 10.79 17.33 -1.68
CA THR A 152 11.49 16.07 -1.36
C THR A 152 12.35 15.60 -2.52
N THR A 153 13.41 14.85 -2.21
CA THR A 153 14.22 14.13 -3.20
C THR A 153 13.78 12.66 -3.37
N LEU A 154 12.81 12.21 -2.57
CA LEU A 154 12.30 10.85 -2.65
C LEU A 154 11.42 10.65 -3.89
N PRO A 155 11.44 9.47 -4.51
CA PRO A 155 10.55 9.17 -5.63
C PRO A 155 9.07 9.19 -5.20
N ILE A 156 8.24 9.89 -5.97
CA ILE A 156 6.82 10.05 -5.71
C ILE A 156 6.01 9.03 -6.51
N SER A 157 5.04 8.42 -5.84
CA SER A 157 3.99 7.60 -6.44
C SER A 157 2.60 8.11 -6.05
N ILE A 158 1.59 7.63 -6.74
CA ILE A 158 0.18 7.92 -6.44
C ILE A 158 -0.64 6.64 -6.42
N LYS A 159 -1.69 6.60 -5.58
CA LYS A 159 -2.68 5.52 -5.60
C LYS A 159 -4.07 6.07 -5.86
N THR A 160 -4.71 5.54 -6.91
CA THR A 160 -5.97 6.08 -7.44
C THR A 160 -7.04 4.99 -7.60
N ARG A 161 -8.23 5.43 -8.04
CA ARG A 161 -9.29 4.60 -8.64
C ARG A 161 -9.41 4.90 -10.13
N THR A 162 -10.25 4.12 -10.86
CA THR A 162 -10.48 4.35 -12.28
C THR A 162 -11.37 5.58 -12.55
N LYS A 163 -12.29 5.89 -11.62
CA LYS A 163 -13.19 7.05 -11.74
C LYS A 163 -13.71 7.48 -10.37
N VAL A 164 -13.82 8.80 -10.16
CA VAL A 164 -14.46 9.42 -8.99
C VAL A 164 -15.32 10.58 -9.48
N GLY A 165 -16.64 10.51 -9.29
CA GLY A 165 -17.57 11.48 -9.86
C GLY A 165 -17.49 11.50 -11.40
N SER A 166 -17.29 12.65 -12.00
CA SER A 166 -17.13 12.83 -13.45
C SER A 166 -15.71 12.62 -13.95
N VAL A 167 -14.68 12.65 -13.07
CA VAL A 167 -13.27 12.55 -13.45
C VAL A 167 -12.85 11.08 -13.53
N ASP A 168 -12.27 10.68 -14.65
CA ASP A 168 -11.62 9.37 -14.82
C ASP A 168 -10.10 9.45 -14.70
N ILE A 169 -9.46 8.29 -14.61
CA ILE A 169 -8.01 8.17 -14.46
C ILE A 169 -7.23 8.71 -15.66
N LEU A 170 -7.77 8.64 -16.87
CA LEU A 170 -7.09 9.12 -18.07
C LEU A 170 -7.02 10.66 -18.08
N GLN A 171 -8.13 11.32 -17.70
CA GLN A 171 -8.18 12.77 -17.50
C GLN A 171 -7.21 13.20 -16.39
N PHE A 172 -7.21 12.46 -15.27
CA PHE A 172 -6.29 12.74 -14.16
C PHE A 172 -4.83 12.61 -14.59
N LEU A 173 -4.44 11.51 -15.23
CA LEU A 173 -3.06 11.30 -15.68
C LEU A 173 -2.63 12.30 -16.75
N LYS A 174 -3.52 12.69 -17.67
CA LYS A 174 -3.26 13.77 -18.63
C LYS A 174 -2.94 15.08 -17.93
N ASN A 175 -3.68 15.42 -16.86
CA ASN A 175 -3.48 16.64 -16.08
C ASN A 175 -2.14 16.70 -15.36
N VAL A 176 -1.52 15.55 -15.04
CA VAL A 176 -0.25 15.45 -14.29
C VAL A 176 0.89 14.82 -15.10
N SER A 177 0.72 14.68 -16.43
CA SER A 177 1.64 13.93 -17.30
C SER A 177 3.06 14.50 -17.40
N ASP A 178 3.22 15.82 -17.15
CA ASP A 178 4.50 16.54 -17.12
C ASP A 178 5.16 16.54 -15.73
N LEU A 179 4.51 15.99 -14.70
CA LEU A 179 5.07 15.92 -13.35
C LEU A 179 5.93 14.67 -13.17
N ASP A 180 6.99 14.81 -12.37
CA ASP A 180 7.94 13.72 -12.09
C ASP A 180 7.38 12.69 -11.10
N ILE A 181 6.32 11.96 -11.52
CA ILE A 181 5.71 10.88 -10.78
C ILE A 181 6.31 9.56 -11.27
N LYS A 182 6.86 8.74 -10.36
CA LYS A 182 7.61 7.52 -10.71
C LYS A 182 6.73 6.29 -10.83
N ALA A 183 5.62 6.22 -10.08
CA ALA A 183 4.70 5.08 -10.14
C ALA A 183 3.25 5.49 -9.89
N VAL A 184 2.32 4.73 -10.46
CA VAL A 184 0.88 4.83 -10.16
C VAL A 184 0.32 3.44 -9.85
N MET A 185 -0.41 3.32 -8.72
CA MET A 185 -1.21 2.13 -8.40
C MET A 185 -2.68 2.45 -8.69
N ILE A 186 -3.26 1.79 -9.70
CA ILE A 186 -4.63 2.02 -10.14
C ILE A 186 -5.53 0.91 -9.61
N HIS A 187 -6.43 1.22 -8.67
CA HIS A 187 -7.50 0.29 -8.32
C HIS A 187 -8.52 0.27 -9.46
N GLY A 188 -8.60 -0.85 -10.16
CA GLY A 188 -9.40 -1.03 -11.38
C GLY A 188 -10.92 -0.99 -11.18
N ARG A 189 -11.40 -0.31 -10.15
CA ARG A 189 -12.81 -0.05 -9.87
C ARG A 189 -13.05 1.44 -9.65
N THR A 190 -14.24 1.88 -10.01
CA THR A 190 -14.69 3.24 -9.72
C THR A 190 -14.92 3.44 -8.21
N PHE A 191 -15.04 4.70 -7.78
CA PHE A 191 -15.42 5.00 -6.40
C PHE A 191 -16.77 4.37 -6.03
N ALA A 192 -17.76 4.46 -6.91
CA ALA A 192 -19.12 3.94 -6.69
C ALA A 192 -19.15 2.41 -6.55
N GLN A 193 -18.31 1.68 -7.27
CA GLN A 193 -18.20 0.24 -7.13
C GLN A 193 -17.62 -0.22 -5.78
N GLY A 194 -16.88 0.64 -5.07
CA GLY A 194 -16.23 0.26 -3.83
C GLY A 194 -15.25 -0.91 -4.02
N PHE A 195 -15.63 -2.09 -3.55
CA PHE A 195 -14.87 -3.34 -3.67
C PHE A 195 -15.61 -4.42 -4.48
N SER A 196 -16.79 -4.12 -5.00
CA SER A 196 -17.63 -5.06 -5.74
C SER A 196 -17.50 -4.89 -7.27
N GLY A 197 -18.00 -5.87 -8.02
CA GLY A 197 -17.96 -5.87 -9.46
C GLY A 197 -16.58 -6.16 -10.07
N PRO A 198 -16.48 -6.20 -11.41
CA PRO A 198 -15.25 -6.52 -12.11
C PRO A 198 -14.22 -5.37 -12.03
N VAL A 199 -12.96 -5.76 -12.22
CA VAL A 199 -11.85 -4.83 -12.40
C VAL A 199 -11.77 -4.43 -13.86
N ASP A 200 -11.75 -3.14 -14.15
CA ASP A 200 -11.58 -2.60 -15.49
C ASP A 200 -10.08 -2.60 -15.88
N CYS A 201 -9.66 -3.68 -16.51
CA CYS A 201 -8.29 -3.84 -16.98
C CYS A 201 -8.00 -2.94 -18.19
N GLU A 202 -9.00 -2.65 -19.02
CA GLU A 202 -8.84 -1.86 -20.24
C GLU A 202 -8.49 -0.40 -19.94
N ILE A 203 -9.12 0.21 -18.92
CA ILE A 203 -8.77 1.57 -18.55
C ILE A 203 -7.35 1.64 -17.95
N ILE A 204 -6.92 0.59 -17.20
CA ILE A 204 -5.54 0.49 -16.70
C ILE A 204 -4.56 0.41 -17.87
N LYS A 205 -4.86 -0.40 -18.89
CA LYS A 205 -4.06 -0.51 -20.13
C LYS A 205 -3.97 0.83 -20.86
N LYS A 206 -5.11 1.53 -21.02
CA LYS A 206 -5.17 2.85 -21.65
C LYS A 206 -4.38 3.92 -20.87
N ALA A 207 -4.22 3.78 -19.56
CA ALA A 207 -3.43 4.71 -18.72
C ALA A 207 -1.97 4.83 -19.21
N ARG A 208 -1.41 3.79 -19.83
CA ARG A 208 -0.06 3.80 -20.41
C ARG A 208 0.15 4.92 -21.44
N LYS A 209 -0.90 5.36 -22.14
CA LYS A 209 -0.83 6.47 -23.10
C LYS A 209 -0.43 7.80 -22.44
N TYR A 210 -0.77 7.99 -21.17
CA TYR A 210 -0.59 9.25 -20.44
C TYR A 210 0.42 9.13 -19.30
N PHE A 211 0.98 7.94 -19.05
CA PHE A 211 1.90 7.72 -17.95
C PHE A 211 3.05 6.78 -18.34
N SER A 212 4.27 7.31 -18.36
CA SER A 212 5.49 6.58 -18.74
C SER A 212 6.16 5.82 -17.58
N GLY A 213 5.82 6.15 -16.32
CA GLY A 213 6.35 5.51 -15.12
C GLY A 213 5.83 4.08 -14.91
N ILE A 214 6.00 3.57 -13.71
CA ILE A 214 5.54 2.24 -13.31
C ILE A 214 4.01 2.24 -13.09
N ILE A 215 3.29 1.33 -13.74
CA ILE A 215 1.87 1.10 -13.50
C ILE A 215 1.72 -0.20 -12.69
N LEU A 216 1.08 -0.11 -11.52
CA LEU A 216 0.66 -1.25 -10.72
C LEU A 216 -0.87 -1.39 -10.81
N ALA A 217 -1.34 -2.50 -11.39
CA ALA A 217 -2.76 -2.82 -11.39
C ALA A 217 -3.19 -3.30 -9.98
N ASN A 218 -4.34 -2.87 -9.49
CA ASN A 218 -4.82 -3.25 -8.17
C ASN A 218 -6.31 -3.63 -8.21
N GLY A 219 -6.68 -4.63 -7.43
CA GLY A 219 -8.04 -5.12 -7.25
C GLY A 219 -8.25 -6.54 -7.79
N GLY A 220 -9.12 -7.31 -7.11
CA GLY A 220 -9.56 -8.63 -7.56
C GLY A 220 -8.53 -9.77 -7.45
N VAL A 221 -7.33 -9.52 -6.94
CA VAL A 221 -6.29 -10.56 -6.79
C VAL A 221 -6.53 -11.33 -5.51
N VAL A 222 -6.83 -12.62 -5.64
CA VAL A 222 -7.05 -13.55 -4.53
C VAL A 222 -6.17 -14.80 -4.60
N ASP A 223 -5.51 -15.04 -5.74
CA ASP A 223 -4.58 -16.16 -5.99
C ASP A 223 -3.66 -15.89 -7.17
N GLY A 224 -2.82 -16.88 -7.53
CA GLY A 224 -1.88 -16.77 -8.64
C GLY A 224 -2.55 -16.61 -10.00
N GLN A 225 -3.69 -17.28 -10.24
CA GLN A 225 -4.40 -17.21 -11.51
C GLN A 225 -5.04 -15.83 -11.73
N THR A 226 -5.71 -15.29 -10.72
CA THR A 226 -6.29 -13.93 -10.76
C THR A 226 -5.23 -12.86 -10.92
N ALA A 227 -4.04 -13.06 -10.34
CA ALA A 227 -2.90 -12.17 -10.51
C ALA A 227 -2.38 -12.19 -11.95
N GLN A 228 -2.18 -13.38 -12.52
CA GLN A 228 -1.73 -13.54 -13.90
C GLN A 228 -2.74 -12.90 -14.87
N ASN A 229 -4.03 -13.20 -14.73
CA ASN A 229 -5.09 -12.61 -15.56
C ASN A 229 -5.11 -11.08 -15.49
N LEU A 230 -4.89 -10.50 -14.30
CA LEU A 230 -4.84 -9.05 -14.13
C LEU A 230 -3.65 -8.44 -14.87
N LEU A 231 -2.46 -9.06 -14.78
CA LEU A 231 -1.27 -8.59 -15.49
C LEU A 231 -1.44 -8.66 -17.02
N GLU A 232 -1.87 -9.80 -17.53
CA GLU A 232 -2.05 -10.03 -18.97
C GLU A 232 -3.05 -9.04 -19.58
N LYS A 233 -4.22 -8.88 -18.93
CA LYS A 233 -5.29 -8.00 -19.45
C LYS A 233 -4.96 -6.51 -19.31
N SER A 234 -4.28 -6.11 -18.23
CA SER A 234 -3.97 -4.70 -17.99
C SER A 234 -2.66 -4.22 -18.64
N GLY A 235 -1.74 -5.13 -18.98
CA GLY A 235 -0.40 -4.77 -19.46
C GLY A 235 0.41 -3.93 -18.45
N ALA A 236 0.09 -4.03 -17.16
CA ALA A 236 0.77 -3.29 -16.10
C ALA A 236 2.19 -3.84 -15.83
N ASP A 237 3.08 -3.01 -15.28
CA ASP A 237 4.43 -3.43 -14.87
C ASP A 237 4.43 -4.31 -13.62
N GLY A 238 3.30 -4.34 -12.91
CA GLY A 238 3.13 -5.12 -11.68
C GLY A 238 1.74 -5.01 -11.08
N ILE A 239 1.59 -5.53 -9.88
CA ILE A 239 0.33 -5.62 -9.15
C ILE A 239 0.48 -5.08 -7.74
N GLY A 240 -0.52 -4.30 -7.28
CA GLY A 240 -0.75 -4.00 -5.88
C GLY A 240 -1.76 -4.98 -5.27
N ILE A 241 -1.39 -5.69 -4.21
CA ILE A 241 -2.24 -6.67 -3.53
C ILE A 241 -2.68 -6.09 -2.19
N GLY A 242 -3.99 -5.95 -2.00
CA GLY A 242 -4.59 -5.53 -0.74
C GLY A 242 -5.27 -6.70 -0.03
N GLN A 243 -6.58 -6.77 -0.13
CA GLN A 243 -7.42 -7.75 0.58
C GLN A 243 -7.01 -9.21 0.35
N GLY A 244 -6.45 -9.56 -0.81
CA GLY A 244 -5.97 -10.91 -1.08
C GLY A 244 -4.81 -11.38 -0.19
N ALA A 245 -4.12 -10.45 0.48
CA ALA A 245 -3.07 -10.76 1.44
C ALA A 245 -3.59 -10.96 2.88
N LEU A 246 -4.86 -10.63 3.17
CA LEU A 246 -5.45 -10.74 4.50
C LEU A 246 -5.54 -12.21 4.93
N GLY A 247 -4.83 -12.58 6.01
CA GLY A 247 -4.71 -13.96 6.46
C GLY A 247 -3.95 -14.89 5.49
N ARG A 248 -3.43 -14.35 4.39
CA ARG A 248 -2.70 -15.09 3.34
C ARG A 248 -1.47 -14.35 2.84
N PRO A 249 -0.54 -13.90 3.69
CA PRO A 249 0.64 -13.16 3.25
C PRO A 249 1.51 -13.96 2.26
N TRP A 250 1.42 -15.28 2.26
CA TRP A 250 2.09 -16.17 1.30
C TRP A 250 1.57 -16.04 -0.15
N ILE A 251 0.53 -15.22 -0.40
CA ILE A 251 0.04 -14.93 -1.75
C ILE A 251 1.17 -14.40 -2.65
N PHE A 252 2.13 -13.65 -2.10
CA PHE A 252 3.28 -13.15 -2.84
C PHE A 252 4.21 -14.27 -3.34
N THR A 253 4.31 -15.39 -2.61
CA THR A 253 5.03 -16.58 -3.07
C THR A 253 4.17 -17.40 -4.04
N GLU A 254 2.88 -17.54 -3.78
CA GLU A 254 1.94 -18.26 -4.66
C GLU A 254 1.91 -17.68 -6.08
N ILE A 255 1.94 -16.35 -6.21
CA ILE A 255 1.92 -15.66 -7.50
C ILE A 255 3.24 -15.89 -8.27
N LYS A 256 4.37 -15.92 -7.57
CA LYS A 256 5.69 -16.16 -8.16
C LYS A 256 5.91 -17.63 -8.52
N SER A 257 5.22 -18.54 -7.84
CA SER A 257 5.28 -19.97 -8.05
C SER A 257 3.90 -20.60 -7.85
N LEU A 258 3.21 -20.88 -8.94
CA LEU A 258 1.86 -21.48 -8.93
C LEU A 258 1.83 -22.86 -8.22
N LYS A 259 2.98 -23.51 -8.06
CA LYS A 259 3.12 -24.77 -7.32
C LYS A 259 3.15 -24.58 -5.81
N PHE A 260 3.49 -23.36 -5.32
CA PHE A 260 3.55 -23.09 -3.89
C PHE A 260 2.14 -22.90 -3.33
N LYS A 261 1.77 -23.65 -2.29
CA LYS A 261 0.48 -23.53 -1.59
C LYS A 261 0.66 -23.80 -0.11
N VAL A 262 0.08 -22.94 0.73
CA VAL A 262 -0.02 -23.17 2.17
C VAL A 262 -1.45 -23.66 2.46
N LYS A 263 -1.60 -24.98 2.69
CA LYS A 263 -2.92 -25.60 2.90
C LYS A 263 -3.11 -26.13 4.32
N SER A 264 -2.00 -26.50 5.01
CA SER A 264 -2.14 -27.11 6.33
C SER A 264 -2.40 -26.06 7.42
N PRO A 265 -3.36 -26.30 8.34
CA PRO A 265 -3.62 -25.41 9.47
C PRO A 265 -2.36 -25.09 10.29
N GLU A 266 -1.49 -26.09 10.52
CA GLU A 266 -0.27 -25.92 11.30
C GLU A 266 0.69 -24.88 10.65
N LYS A 267 0.83 -24.88 9.32
CA LYS A 267 1.63 -23.91 8.59
C LYS A 267 1.00 -22.51 8.70
N ILE A 268 -0.31 -22.40 8.59
CA ILE A 268 -1.06 -21.15 8.75
C ILE A 268 -0.86 -20.60 10.17
N PHE A 269 -1.02 -21.44 11.19
CA PHE A 269 -0.86 -21.05 12.59
C PHE A 269 0.57 -20.61 12.92
N LYS A 270 1.58 -21.27 12.35
CA LYS A 270 2.99 -20.84 12.48
C LYS A 270 3.19 -19.42 11.94
N VAL A 271 2.59 -19.07 10.80
CA VAL A 271 2.67 -17.71 10.23
C VAL A 271 1.92 -16.70 11.11
N ALA A 272 0.71 -17.03 11.55
CA ALA A 272 -0.10 -16.19 12.44
C ALA A 272 0.63 -15.89 13.76
N LEU A 273 1.21 -16.92 14.39
CA LEU A 273 2.01 -16.78 15.62
C LEU A 273 3.28 -15.94 15.39
N ARG A 274 3.93 -16.09 14.25
CA ARG A 274 5.11 -15.27 13.90
C ARG A 274 4.73 -13.79 13.78
N GLN A 275 3.61 -13.47 13.12
CA GLN A 275 3.11 -12.11 13.05
C GLN A 275 2.72 -11.57 14.43
N ALA A 276 2.02 -12.36 15.26
CA ALA A 276 1.66 -11.99 16.62
C ALA A 276 2.88 -11.69 17.50
N LYS A 277 3.95 -12.50 17.41
CA LYS A 277 5.22 -12.24 18.08
C LYS A 277 5.86 -10.92 17.63
N LEU A 278 5.83 -10.62 16.32
CA LEU A 278 6.34 -9.35 15.79
C LEU A 278 5.49 -8.17 16.29
N ALA A 279 4.15 -8.28 16.27
CA ALA A 279 3.24 -7.25 16.75
C ALA A 279 3.48 -6.96 18.24
N TYR A 280 3.63 -8.01 19.07
CA TYR A 280 3.96 -7.86 20.48
C TYR A 280 5.33 -7.21 20.71
N LYS A 281 6.34 -7.64 19.96
CA LYS A 281 7.69 -7.05 20.03
C LYS A 281 7.70 -5.56 19.72
N LEU A 282 6.87 -5.13 18.77
CA LEU A 282 6.83 -3.73 18.29
C LEU A 282 5.94 -2.82 19.14
N LYS A 283 4.85 -3.35 19.71
CA LYS A 283 3.78 -2.54 20.34
C LYS A 283 3.29 -3.10 21.69
N GLY A 284 3.93 -4.15 22.22
CA GLY A 284 3.49 -4.79 23.47
C GLY A 284 2.05 -5.35 23.36
N GLU A 285 1.27 -5.21 24.41
CA GLU A 285 -0.12 -5.66 24.46
C GLU A 285 -1.03 -4.96 23.46
N GLN A 286 -0.77 -3.70 23.14
CA GLN A 286 -1.49 -2.99 22.09
C GLN A 286 -1.34 -3.71 20.73
N GLY A 287 -0.16 -4.24 20.43
CA GLY A 287 0.08 -5.06 19.24
C GLY A 287 -0.78 -6.32 19.20
N ILE A 288 -1.03 -6.95 20.35
CA ILE A 288 -1.93 -8.12 20.45
C ILE A 288 -3.38 -7.70 20.13
N LYS A 289 -3.86 -6.60 20.70
CA LYS A 289 -5.22 -6.09 20.42
C LYS A 289 -5.41 -5.78 18.92
N GLU A 290 -4.42 -5.15 18.30
CA GLU A 290 -4.43 -4.85 16.86
C GLU A 290 -4.34 -6.12 15.99
N MET A 291 -3.66 -7.16 16.48
CA MET A 291 -3.49 -8.45 15.79
C MET A 291 -4.79 -9.28 15.71
N ARG A 292 -5.77 -9.07 16.59
CA ARG A 292 -7.02 -9.86 16.67
C ARG A 292 -7.72 -10.00 15.31
N LYS A 293 -7.82 -8.92 14.53
CA LYS A 293 -8.40 -8.93 13.18
C LYS A 293 -7.61 -9.81 12.21
N HIS A 294 -6.27 -9.74 12.25
CA HIS A 294 -5.41 -10.59 11.43
C HIS A 294 -5.57 -12.07 11.77
N LEU A 295 -5.66 -12.39 13.08
CA LEU A 295 -5.90 -13.76 13.54
C LEU A 295 -7.22 -14.33 13.00
N CYS A 296 -8.28 -13.49 12.98
CA CYS A 296 -9.57 -13.88 12.39
C CYS A 296 -9.46 -14.16 10.89
N TRP A 297 -8.64 -13.42 10.15
CA TRP A 297 -8.42 -13.69 8.74
C TRP A 297 -7.59 -14.95 8.50
N TYR A 298 -6.57 -15.24 9.34
CA TYR A 298 -5.78 -16.46 9.21
C TYR A 298 -6.59 -17.74 9.35
N VAL A 299 -7.59 -17.74 10.22
CA VAL A 299 -8.42 -18.93 10.45
C VAL A 299 -9.63 -19.01 9.53
N GLN A 300 -9.84 -18.03 8.65
CA GLN A 300 -10.97 -18.02 7.73
C GLN A 300 -10.92 -19.23 6.79
N GLY A 301 -12.04 -19.95 6.67
CA GLY A 301 -12.16 -21.14 5.81
C GLY A 301 -11.60 -22.43 6.40
N LEU A 302 -11.01 -22.41 7.61
CA LEU A 302 -10.56 -23.63 8.28
C LEU A 302 -11.74 -24.36 8.97
N ALA A 303 -11.60 -25.66 9.16
CA ALA A 303 -12.52 -26.42 10.01
C ALA A 303 -12.54 -25.81 11.43
N GLY A 304 -13.73 -25.61 12.00
CA GLY A 304 -13.87 -24.96 13.31
C GLY A 304 -13.56 -23.46 13.36
N ALA A 305 -13.41 -22.78 12.22
CA ALA A 305 -13.07 -21.35 12.12
C ALA A 305 -13.94 -20.44 12.97
N ARG A 306 -15.24 -20.74 13.14
CA ARG A 306 -16.15 -19.96 14.00
C ARG A 306 -15.68 -19.96 15.44
N LYS A 307 -15.47 -21.16 16.03
CA LYS A 307 -14.99 -21.31 17.42
C LYS A 307 -13.61 -20.68 17.63
N LEU A 308 -12.71 -20.83 16.64
CA LEU A 308 -11.39 -20.18 16.70
C LEU A 308 -11.52 -18.66 16.72
N ARG A 309 -12.33 -18.07 15.85
CA ARG A 309 -12.53 -16.60 15.81
C ARG A 309 -13.12 -16.07 17.12
N GLU A 310 -14.12 -16.73 17.69
CA GLU A 310 -14.74 -16.36 18.97
C GLU A 310 -13.71 -16.26 20.11
N LYS A 311 -12.69 -17.13 20.13
CA LYS A 311 -11.58 -17.08 21.08
C LYS A 311 -10.55 -16.02 20.71
N LEU A 312 -10.12 -15.98 19.45
CA LEU A 312 -9.04 -15.11 18.98
C LEU A 312 -9.38 -13.61 19.05
N VAL A 313 -10.65 -13.22 18.82
CA VAL A 313 -11.06 -11.79 18.92
C VAL A 313 -11.00 -11.26 20.35
N ARG A 314 -10.93 -12.14 21.37
CA ARG A 314 -10.85 -11.80 22.80
C ARG A 314 -9.44 -11.97 23.36
N ALA A 315 -8.52 -12.57 22.61
CA ALA A 315 -7.16 -12.82 23.10
C ALA A 315 -6.48 -11.52 23.56
N GLU A 316 -5.90 -11.53 24.75
CA GLU A 316 -5.26 -10.37 25.38
C GLU A 316 -3.73 -10.52 25.47
N SER A 317 -3.24 -11.74 25.34
CA SER A 317 -1.81 -12.05 25.43
C SER A 317 -1.32 -12.95 24.32
N LEU A 318 0.01 -12.90 24.07
CA LEU A 318 0.67 -13.81 23.15
C LEU A 318 0.55 -15.28 23.61
N ALA A 319 0.52 -15.52 24.94
CA ALA A 319 0.37 -16.85 25.52
C ALA A 319 -1.02 -17.45 25.20
N GLU A 320 -2.09 -16.65 25.31
CA GLU A 320 -3.44 -17.05 24.91
C GLU A 320 -3.52 -17.37 23.43
N ILE A 321 -2.98 -16.52 22.55
CA ILE A 321 -2.95 -16.78 21.10
C ILE A 321 -2.25 -18.12 20.82
N LYS A 322 -1.12 -18.37 21.50
CA LYS A 322 -0.38 -19.63 21.36
C LYS A 322 -1.24 -20.81 21.81
N LYS A 323 -1.92 -20.71 22.98
CA LYS A 323 -2.80 -21.77 23.50
C LYS A 323 -3.97 -22.08 22.57
N ILE A 324 -4.53 -21.06 21.89
CA ILE A 324 -5.65 -21.23 20.95
C ILE A 324 -5.22 -21.87 19.63
N LEU A 325 -4.02 -21.52 19.11
CA LEU A 325 -3.53 -21.95 17.80
C LEU A 325 -2.65 -23.22 17.85
N VAL A 326 -2.16 -23.62 19.03
CA VAL A 326 -1.36 -24.84 19.19
C VAL A 326 -2.22 -25.85 19.92
N PHE A 327 -2.63 -26.91 19.23
CA PHE A 327 -3.31 -28.06 19.78
C PHE A 327 -2.33 -28.94 20.57
#